data_e72bcd53031dcc129fded31a749edcd9
#
_entry.id   e72bcd53031dcc129fded31a749edcd9
#
_cell.length_a   1.000
_cell.length_b   1.000
_cell.length_c   1.000
_cell.angle_alpha   90.00
_cell.angle_beta   90.00
_cell.angle_gamma   90.00
#
_symmetry.space_group_name_H-M   'P 1'
#
loop_
_entity.id
_entity.type
_entity.pdbx_description
1 polymer ?
#
loop_
_entity_poly.entity_id
_entity_poly.type
_entity_poly.pdbx_seq_one_letter_code
_entity_poly.pdbx_strand_id
1 'polypeptide(L)'
;NLEEKVRAAHTVDLNLKDITRFFQDTIKLLHSAYNYEEDRLIQELEAGIKDIFNIEKHRLSQADQNSIGDTARLTLDYKDTENLDRCLNLINSISSSIQFIDARGKQEEFQQEVMSHYRHLQNMLSALKDSVNARNILWGELAGRKRELKFCFAPKTTDLFIQEGILNQIYPVILVSATITEVGKQGERAYEYFASSIGFQGIFGEAKGSPFPYDENARLLLPEKLPDCQARNEIYYEKIAHWILKIHKVVKSGTLVLFTAKKDLEEIAKIVKTSKGTRVYVDSENTSAKTIITEFRESGGIILGTGSFWEGIDLPGKEIQCVIIVRLKKQVPDPLLEKKKKK
;
A
#
# COMPACT_ATOMS: atom_id res chain seq x y z
N ASN A 1 -5.02 -8.39 -4.26
CA ASN A 1 -4.44 -7.99 -5.53
C ASN A 1 -3.03 -8.57 -5.66
N LEU A 2 -2.78 -9.36 -6.75
CA LEU A 2 -1.51 -10.04 -6.97
C LEU A 2 -0.35 -9.04 -7.12
N GLU A 3 -0.55 -7.98 -7.89
CA GLU A 3 0.44 -6.91 -8.08
C GLU A 3 0.89 -6.28 -6.76
N GLU A 4 -0.04 -5.98 -5.86
CA GLU A 4 0.27 -5.42 -4.54
C GLU A 4 1.07 -6.39 -3.67
N LYS A 5 0.74 -7.69 -3.70
CA LYS A 5 1.47 -8.72 -2.95
C LYS A 5 2.89 -8.90 -3.48
N VAL A 6 3.05 -8.94 -4.80
CA VAL A 6 4.38 -9.06 -5.42
C VAL A 6 5.21 -7.80 -5.12
N ARG A 7 4.62 -6.61 -5.24
CA ARG A 7 5.30 -5.37 -4.89
C ARG A 7 5.72 -5.34 -3.43
N ALA A 8 4.84 -5.73 -2.51
CA ALA A 8 5.15 -5.80 -1.08
C ALA A 8 6.30 -6.78 -0.80
N ALA A 9 6.32 -7.93 -1.46
CA ALA A 9 7.39 -8.92 -1.32
C ALA A 9 8.76 -8.42 -1.84
N HIS A 10 8.75 -7.49 -2.79
CA HIS A 10 9.96 -6.88 -3.35
C HIS A 10 10.23 -5.45 -2.85
N THR A 11 9.49 -5.01 -1.82
CA THR A 11 9.75 -3.73 -1.16
C THR A 11 10.92 -3.92 -0.18
N VAL A 12 11.91 -3.05 -0.30
CA VAL A 12 13.04 -2.99 0.63
C VAL A 12 12.93 -1.70 1.42
N ASP A 13 13.10 -1.79 2.73
CA ASP A 13 13.18 -0.64 3.62
C ASP A 13 14.57 -0.56 4.26
N LEU A 14 15.10 0.66 4.33
CA LEU A 14 16.40 0.97 4.91
C LEU A 14 16.23 2.08 5.94
N ASN A 15 16.66 1.84 7.16
CA ASN A 15 16.78 2.86 8.18
C ASN A 15 18.25 3.07 8.56
N LEU A 16 18.54 4.21 9.14
CA LEU A 16 19.92 4.59 9.45
C LEU A 16 20.61 3.63 10.42
N LYS A 17 19.88 3.03 11.35
CA LYS A 17 20.41 2.08 12.33
C LYS A 17 20.88 0.78 11.66
N ASP A 18 20.07 0.24 10.75
CA ASP A 18 20.42 -0.97 10.01
C ASP A 18 21.60 -0.72 9.07
N ILE A 19 21.64 0.45 8.42
CA ILE A 19 22.77 0.87 7.58
C ILE A 19 24.07 0.99 8.39
N THR A 20 24.03 1.59 9.57
CA THR A 20 25.22 1.71 10.44
C THR A 20 25.71 0.33 10.86
N ARG A 21 24.81 -0.60 11.24
CA ARG A 21 25.16 -1.99 11.56
C ARG A 21 25.81 -2.70 10.37
N PHE A 22 25.22 -2.53 9.21
CA PHE A 22 25.74 -3.10 7.98
C PHE A 22 27.16 -2.61 7.64
N PHE A 23 27.49 -1.34 7.84
CA PHE A 23 28.84 -0.84 7.65
C PHE A 23 29.83 -1.48 8.64
N GLN A 24 29.44 -1.72 9.89
CA GLN A 24 30.26 -2.45 10.85
C GLN A 24 30.53 -3.89 10.38
N ASP A 25 29.54 -4.56 9.81
CA ASP A 25 29.70 -5.91 9.28
C ASP A 25 30.60 -5.93 8.04
N THR A 26 30.54 -4.89 7.20
CA THR A 26 31.48 -4.70 6.08
C THR A 26 32.92 -4.55 6.57
N ILE A 27 33.16 -3.74 7.58
CA ILE A 27 34.50 -3.55 8.17
C ILE A 27 35.02 -4.89 8.71
N LYS A 28 34.21 -5.68 9.40
CA LYS A 28 34.60 -7.01 9.86
C LYS A 28 35.00 -7.94 8.72
N LEU A 29 34.23 -7.91 7.61
CA LEU A 29 34.54 -8.73 6.43
C LEU A 29 35.88 -8.34 5.81
N LEU A 30 36.12 -7.05 5.61
CA LEU A 30 37.37 -6.53 5.04
C LEU A 30 38.57 -6.83 5.95
N HIS A 31 38.43 -6.65 7.27
CA HIS A 31 39.50 -6.99 8.22
C HIS A 31 39.81 -8.47 8.23
N SER A 32 38.82 -9.34 8.00
CA SER A 32 39.08 -10.79 7.89
C SER A 32 39.95 -11.16 6.68
N ALA A 33 39.99 -10.28 5.68
CA ALA A 33 40.84 -10.42 4.48
C ALA A 33 42.12 -9.56 4.53
N TYR A 34 42.46 -9.01 5.72
CA TYR A 34 43.61 -8.10 5.91
C TYR A 34 43.56 -6.83 5.05
N ASN A 35 42.38 -6.36 4.69
CA ASN A 35 42.18 -5.15 3.93
C ASN A 35 41.62 -4.03 4.82
N TYR A 36 42.45 -3.08 5.25
CA TYR A 36 42.13 -2.00 6.19
C TYR A 36 42.02 -0.63 5.49
N GLU A 37 42.39 -0.53 4.21
CA GLU A 37 42.42 0.75 3.50
C GLU A 37 41.01 1.29 3.26
N GLU A 38 40.02 0.44 3.16
CA GLU A 38 38.63 0.78 2.90
C GLU A 38 37.89 1.32 4.12
N ASP A 39 38.43 1.21 5.34
CA ASP A 39 37.76 1.74 6.54
C ASP A 39 37.44 3.23 6.42
N ARG A 40 38.36 4.00 5.80
CA ARG A 40 38.14 5.41 5.53
C ARG A 40 37.01 5.63 4.51
N LEU A 41 36.97 4.83 3.47
CA LEU A 41 35.91 4.94 2.44
C LEU A 41 34.53 4.60 3.03
N ILE A 42 34.46 3.61 3.90
CA ILE A 42 33.23 3.25 4.60
C ILE A 42 32.77 4.36 5.55
N GLN A 43 33.69 5.00 6.29
CA GLN A 43 33.37 6.12 7.16
C GLN A 43 32.89 7.35 6.36
N GLU A 44 33.50 7.63 5.23
CA GLU A 44 33.07 8.69 4.33
C GLU A 44 31.67 8.41 3.74
N LEU A 45 31.41 7.18 3.33
CA LEU A 45 30.11 6.75 2.85
C LEU A 45 29.03 6.85 3.95
N GLU A 46 29.35 6.39 5.16
CA GLU A 46 28.45 6.48 6.30
C GLU A 46 28.07 7.93 6.63
N ALA A 47 29.05 8.83 6.59
CA ALA A 47 28.82 10.26 6.80
C ALA A 47 27.87 10.85 5.72
N GLY A 48 28.11 10.54 4.43
CA GLY A 48 27.25 10.98 3.34
C GLY A 48 25.83 10.45 3.44
N ILE A 49 25.65 9.20 3.79
CA ILE A 49 24.32 8.59 4.00
C ILE A 49 23.61 9.22 5.21
N LYS A 50 24.31 9.45 6.33
CA LYS A 50 23.73 10.12 7.51
C LYS A 50 23.23 11.53 7.16
N ASP A 51 23.97 12.25 6.33
CA ASP A 51 23.56 13.58 5.86
C ASP A 51 22.27 13.52 5.06
N ILE A 52 22.15 12.61 4.09
CA ILE A 52 20.93 12.37 3.31
C ILE A 52 19.73 12.09 4.23
N PHE A 53 19.89 11.18 5.20
CA PHE A 53 18.81 10.83 6.12
C PHE A 53 18.40 12.00 7.01
N ASN A 54 19.34 12.79 7.50
CA ASN A 54 19.06 13.92 8.38
C ASN A 54 18.32 15.03 7.64
N ILE A 55 18.77 15.39 6.43
CA ILE A 55 18.14 16.41 5.59
C ILE A 55 16.70 15.98 5.25
N GLU A 56 16.52 14.76 4.74
CA GLU A 56 15.19 14.27 4.37
C GLU A 56 14.28 14.12 5.59
N LYS A 57 14.78 13.64 6.74
CA LYS A 57 14.01 13.57 7.97
C LYS A 57 13.50 14.92 8.41
N HIS A 58 14.35 15.94 8.37
CA HIS A 58 13.96 17.31 8.74
C HIS A 58 12.87 17.84 7.80
N ARG A 59 13.07 17.72 6.49
CA ARG A 59 12.10 18.15 5.47
C ARG A 59 10.76 17.43 5.60
N LEU A 60 10.77 16.10 5.75
CA LEU A 60 9.56 15.30 5.86
C LEU A 60 8.81 15.56 7.17
N SER A 61 9.53 15.77 8.28
CA SER A 61 8.91 16.11 9.56
C SER A 61 8.18 17.46 9.53
N GLN A 62 8.65 18.42 8.73
CA GLN A 62 7.95 19.69 8.51
C GLN A 62 6.69 19.50 7.65
N ALA A 63 6.76 18.66 6.61
CA ALA A 63 5.63 18.39 5.72
C ALA A 63 4.51 17.58 6.40
N ASP A 64 4.86 16.74 7.36
CA ASP A 64 3.95 15.78 8.01
C ASP A 64 3.15 16.36 9.19
N GLN A 65 3.31 17.64 9.54
CA GLN A 65 2.56 18.28 10.64
C GLN A 65 1.04 18.19 10.50
N ASN A 66 0.53 17.88 9.29
CA ASN A 66 -0.89 17.75 8.98
C ASN A 66 -1.37 16.30 8.79
N SER A 67 -0.51 15.29 8.95
CA SER A 67 -0.87 13.89 8.73
C SER A 67 -1.42 13.26 10.01
N ILE A 68 -2.65 12.77 9.94
CA ILE A 68 -3.29 12.04 11.03
C ILE A 68 -3.09 10.53 10.77
N GLY A 69 -2.05 9.94 11.35
CA GLY A 69 -1.77 8.50 11.24
C GLY A 69 -0.41 8.11 11.80
N ASP A 70 -0.24 6.83 12.14
CA ASP A 70 1.00 6.30 12.71
C ASP A 70 2.15 6.19 11.69
N THR A 71 1.84 6.21 10.40
CA THR A 71 2.83 6.10 9.31
C THR A 71 2.43 6.98 8.13
N ALA A 72 3.29 7.92 7.76
CA ALA A 72 3.11 8.76 6.57
C ALA A 72 4.12 8.34 5.50
N ARG A 73 3.64 8.13 4.26
CA ARG A 73 4.45 7.91 3.07
C ARG A 73 4.64 9.21 2.33
N LEU A 74 5.86 9.64 2.18
CA LEU A 74 6.19 10.96 1.66
C LEU A 74 7.21 10.86 0.52
N THR A 75 7.06 11.71 -0.49
CA THR A 75 8.02 11.78 -1.59
C THR A 75 9.34 12.34 -1.10
N LEU A 76 10.45 11.68 -1.44
CA LEU A 76 11.80 12.15 -1.20
C LEU A 76 12.22 13.18 -2.27
N ASP A 77 12.98 14.18 -1.87
CA ASP A 77 13.41 15.29 -2.74
C ASP A 77 14.81 15.83 -2.35
N TYR A 78 15.75 14.94 -2.20
CA TYR A 78 17.14 15.31 -1.89
C TYR A 78 17.81 16.00 -3.09
N LYS A 79 18.43 17.15 -2.87
CA LYS A 79 18.93 18.04 -3.94
C LYS A 79 20.43 18.02 -4.13
N ASP A 80 21.19 17.61 -3.13
CA ASP A 80 22.66 17.58 -3.24
C ASP A 80 23.12 16.38 -4.08
N THR A 81 23.21 16.64 -5.38
CA THR A 81 23.64 15.61 -6.36
C THR A 81 25.11 15.29 -6.22
N GLU A 82 25.95 16.20 -5.74
CA GLU A 82 27.37 15.98 -5.53
C GLU A 82 27.61 14.95 -4.42
N ASN A 83 26.89 15.07 -3.29
CA ASN A 83 26.95 14.07 -2.23
C ASN A 83 26.42 12.70 -2.71
N LEU A 84 25.35 12.66 -3.53
CA LEU A 84 24.85 11.40 -4.11
C LEU A 84 25.91 10.74 -4.99
N ASP A 85 26.57 11.50 -5.86
CA ASP A 85 27.61 10.97 -6.75
C ASP A 85 28.82 10.48 -5.97
N ARG A 86 29.23 11.20 -4.95
CA ARG A 86 30.30 10.77 -4.03
C ARG A 86 29.94 9.44 -3.37
N CYS A 87 28.76 9.32 -2.80
CA CYS A 87 28.29 8.08 -2.17
C CYS A 87 28.23 6.91 -3.17
N LEU A 88 27.72 7.12 -4.38
CA LEU A 88 27.68 6.09 -5.42
C LEU A 88 29.08 5.62 -5.83
N ASN A 89 30.04 6.53 -5.98
CA ASN A 89 31.42 6.19 -6.28
C ASN A 89 32.08 5.39 -5.15
N LEU A 90 31.84 5.78 -3.89
CA LEU A 90 32.33 5.04 -2.72
C LEU A 90 31.73 3.63 -2.67
N ILE A 91 30.43 3.47 -2.94
CA ILE A 91 29.78 2.14 -3.02
C ILE A 91 30.46 1.27 -4.09
N ASN A 92 30.74 1.81 -5.27
CA ASN A 92 31.39 1.05 -6.33
C ASN A 92 32.81 0.61 -5.93
N SER A 93 33.59 1.50 -5.33
CA SER A 93 34.93 1.19 -4.84
C SER A 93 34.91 0.09 -3.77
N ILE A 94 34.10 0.25 -2.73
CA ILE A 94 33.98 -0.73 -1.65
C ILE A 94 33.47 -2.08 -2.16
N SER A 95 32.45 -2.06 -3.05
CA SER A 95 31.91 -3.29 -3.65
C SER A 95 32.96 -4.05 -4.45
N SER A 96 33.81 -3.34 -5.18
CA SER A 96 34.93 -3.96 -5.90
C SER A 96 35.90 -4.61 -4.95
N SER A 97 36.31 -3.94 -3.87
CA SER A 97 37.21 -4.52 -2.87
C SER A 97 36.61 -5.79 -2.22
N ILE A 98 35.31 -5.77 -1.93
CA ILE A 98 34.61 -6.95 -1.36
C ILE A 98 34.60 -8.12 -2.35
N GLN A 99 34.43 -7.88 -3.65
CA GLN A 99 34.41 -8.94 -4.67
C GLN A 99 35.76 -9.65 -4.82
N PHE A 100 36.87 -8.98 -4.52
CA PHE A 100 38.21 -9.58 -4.57
C PHE A 100 38.56 -10.47 -3.37
N ILE A 101 37.69 -10.52 -2.33
CA ILE A 101 37.91 -11.39 -1.18
C ILE A 101 37.65 -12.84 -1.59
N ASP A 102 38.65 -13.72 -1.45
CA ASP A 102 38.51 -15.18 -1.65
C ASP A 102 37.79 -15.80 -0.43
N ALA A 103 36.48 -15.65 -0.41
CA ALA A 103 35.63 -16.16 0.66
C ALA A 103 35.12 -17.57 0.34
N ARG A 104 35.03 -18.47 1.34
CA ARG A 104 34.54 -19.84 1.19
C ARG A 104 33.59 -20.23 2.33
N GLY A 105 32.56 -21.02 1.98
CA GLY A 105 31.62 -21.53 2.96
C GLY A 105 30.84 -20.39 3.63
N LYS A 106 30.79 -20.35 4.97
CA LYS A 106 30.06 -19.32 5.72
C LYS A 106 30.52 -17.88 5.46
N GLN A 107 31.79 -17.71 5.09
CA GLN A 107 32.33 -16.40 4.73
C GLN A 107 31.82 -15.95 3.38
N GLU A 108 31.61 -16.88 2.47
CA GLU A 108 30.99 -16.59 1.16
C GLU A 108 29.53 -16.15 1.29
N GLU A 109 28.74 -16.85 2.14
CA GLU A 109 27.36 -16.44 2.44
C GLU A 109 27.31 -15.02 3.02
N PHE A 110 28.21 -14.72 3.96
CA PHE A 110 28.31 -13.40 4.57
C PHE A 110 28.75 -12.33 3.56
N GLN A 111 29.69 -12.63 2.68
CA GLN A 111 30.09 -11.74 1.58
C GLN A 111 28.91 -11.43 0.64
N GLN A 112 28.11 -12.44 0.29
CA GLN A 112 26.93 -12.26 -0.56
C GLN A 112 25.86 -11.40 0.11
N GLU A 113 25.64 -11.56 1.42
CA GLU A 113 24.75 -10.73 2.21
C GLU A 113 25.19 -9.26 2.20
N VAL A 114 26.48 -9.00 2.49
CA VAL A 114 27.06 -7.66 2.44
C VAL A 114 26.91 -7.03 1.04
N MET A 115 27.22 -7.77 -0.01
CA MET A 115 27.05 -7.31 -1.39
C MET A 115 25.60 -7.00 -1.76
N SER A 116 24.66 -7.76 -1.21
CA SER A 116 23.22 -7.47 -1.40
C SER A 116 22.83 -6.12 -0.80
N HIS A 117 23.33 -5.79 0.39
CA HIS A 117 23.07 -4.49 1.04
C HIS A 117 23.67 -3.32 0.24
N TYR A 118 24.88 -3.46 -0.32
CA TYR A 118 25.46 -2.43 -1.18
C TYR A 118 24.63 -2.21 -2.43
N ARG A 119 24.10 -3.27 -3.05
CA ARG A 119 23.14 -3.15 -4.17
C ARG A 119 21.88 -2.39 -3.79
N HIS A 120 21.33 -2.66 -2.59
CA HIS A 120 20.15 -1.94 -2.11
C HIS A 120 20.45 -0.44 -1.91
N LEU A 121 21.59 -0.10 -1.30
CA LEU A 121 22.03 1.30 -1.16
C LEU A 121 22.24 1.97 -2.50
N GLN A 122 22.91 1.31 -3.44
CA GLN A 122 23.13 1.82 -4.79
C GLN A 122 21.81 2.10 -5.53
N ASN A 123 20.85 1.16 -5.45
CA ASN A 123 19.52 1.34 -6.03
C ASN A 123 18.78 2.51 -5.41
N MET A 124 18.85 2.68 -4.10
CA MET A 124 18.25 3.79 -3.38
C MET A 124 18.83 5.15 -3.81
N LEU A 125 20.15 5.29 -3.80
CA LEU A 125 20.82 6.54 -4.18
C LEU A 125 20.60 6.88 -5.66
N SER A 126 20.65 5.87 -6.55
CA SER A 126 20.33 6.06 -7.96
C SER A 126 18.90 6.50 -8.19
N ALA A 127 17.94 5.98 -7.43
CA ALA A 127 16.54 6.40 -7.48
C ALA A 127 16.31 7.79 -6.89
N LEU A 128 17.10 8.22 -5.90
CA LEU A 128 17.11 9.61 -5.40
C LEU A 128 17.64 10.55 -6.48
N LYS A 129 18.74 10.19 -7.15
CA LYS A 129 19.37 11.02 -8.17
C LYS A 129 18.51 11.18 -9.42
N ASP A 130 17.91 10.10 -9.90
CA ASP A 130 17.07 10.08 -11.10
C ASP A 130 15.76 9.31 -10.86
N SER A 131 14.82 9.99 -10.23
CA SER A 131 13.52 9.39 -9.93
C SER A 131 12.64 9.14 -11.17
N VAL A 132 12.95 9.74 -12.31
CA VAL A 132 12.17 9.61 -13.56
C VAL A 132 12.53 8.30 -14.26
N ASN A 133 13.83 8.03 -14.43
CA ASN A 133 14.33 6.85 -15.12
C ASN A 133 14.57 5.66 -14.19
N ALA A 134 14.40 5.85 -12.87
CA ALA A 134 14.61 4.78 -11.90
C ALA A 134 13.68 3.59 -12.15
N ARG A 135 14.23 2.38 -12.05
CA ARG A 135 13.45 1.12 -12.08
C ARG A 135 12.57 0.94 -10.85
N ASN A 136 12.94 1.60 -9.75
CA ASN A 136 12.25 1.54 -8.48
C ASN A 136 11.56 2.88 -8.16
N ILE A 137 10.44 2.80 -7.46
CA ILE A 137 9.81 3.94 -6.81
C ILE A 137 10.38 4.03 -5.42
N LEU A 138 10.85 5.23 -5.04
CA LEU A 138 11.41 5.53 -3.73
C LEU A 138 10.50 6.48 -2.97
N TRP A 139 10.31 6.22 -1.67
CA TRP A 139 9.59 7.10 -0.74
C TRP A 139 10.18 7.03 0.66
N GLY A 140 9.90 8.05 1.48
CA GLY A 140 10.21 8.06 2.90
C GLY A 140 9.01 7.68 3.75
N GLU A 141 9.20 6.90 4.79
CA GLU A 141 8.21 6.63 5.83
C GLU A 141 8.71 7.15 7.17
N LEU A 142 7.89 7.96 7.85
CA LEU A 142 8.11 8.35 9.24
C LEU A 142 7.27 7.43 10.13
N ALA A 143 7.90 6.54 10.88
CA ALA A 143 7.23 5.52 11.66
C ALA A 143 7.50 5.64 13.17
N GLY A 144 6.52 5.19 13.96
CA GLY A 144 6.60 5.11 15.41
C GLY A 144 6.57 6.47 16.11
N ARG A 145 6.53 6.44 17.47
CA ARG A 145 6.47 7.64 18.32
C ARG A 145 7.66 8.58 18.14
N LYS A 146 8.83 8.04 17.79
CA LYS A 146 10.05 8.82 17.55
C LYS A 146 10.17 9.37 16.13
N ARG A 147 9.22 9.11 15.26
CA ARG A 147 9.24 9.54 13.84
C ARG A 147 10.57 9.16 13.17
N GLU A 148 10.97 7.90 13.29
CA GLU A 148 12.18 7.41 12.63
C GLU A 148 11.94 7.32 11.13
N LEU A 149 12.87 7.88 10.35
CA LEU A 149 12.81 7.84 8.90
C LEU A 149 13.30 6.49 8.38
N LYS A 150 12.48 5.88 7.53
CA LYS A 150 12.86 4.77 6.67
C LYS A 150 12.80 5.19 5.22
N PHE A 151 13.80 4.82 4.46
CA PHE A 151 13.74 4.89 3.00
C PHE A 151 13.24 3.57 2.49
N CYS A 152 12.14 3.61 1.75
CA CYS A 152 11.50 2.45 1.18
C CYS A 152 11.56 2.53 -0.33
N PHE A 153 11.87 1.43 -0.99
CA PHE A 153 11.82 1.36 -2.44
C PHE A 153 11.24 0.04 -2.92
N ALA A 154 10.48 0.11 -4.01
CA ALA A 154 9.82 -1.02 -4.62
C ALA A 154 9.89 -0.94 -6.15
N PRO A 155 9.78 -2.06 -6.86
CA PRO A 155 9.73 -2.06 -8.32
C PRO A 155 8.62 -1.14 -8.86
N LYS A 156 8.95 -0.35 -9.87
CA LYS A 156 7.99 0.53 -10.57
C LYS A 156 6.92 -0.30 -11.28
N THR A 157 7.32 -1.42 -11.86
CA THR A 157 6.44 -2.40 -12.49
C THR A 157 6.65 -3.77 -11.86
N THR A 158 5.61 -4.56 -11.80
CA THR A 158 5.64 -5.92 -11.23
C THR A 158 5.40 -6.99 -12.28
N ASP A 159 5.14 -6.59 -13.51
CA ASP A 159 4.86 -7.45 -14.66
C ASP A 159 5.93 -8.52 -14.89
N LEU A 160 7.19 -8.12 -14.98
CA LEU A 160 8.30 -9.06 -15.17
C LEU A 160 8.44 -10.04 -14.01
N PHE A 161 8.29 -9.58 -12.76
CA PHE A 161 8.38 -10.46 -11.59
C PHE A 161 7.25 -11.50 -11.56
N ILE A 162 6.04 -11.10 -11.97
CA ILE A 162 4.90 -12.01 -12.06
C ILE A 162 5.08 -12.96 -13.24
N GLN A 163 5.51 -12.44 -14.39
CA GLN A 163 5.76 -13.24 -15.58
C GLN A 163 6.84 -14.29 -15.33
N GLU A 164 8.02 -13.89 -14.86
CA GLU A 164 9.15 -14.78 -14.64
C GLU A 164 8.97 -15.69 -13.42
N GLY A 165 8.43 -15.17 -12.33
CA GLY A 165 8.32 -15.89 -11.07
C GLY A 165 7.08 -16.78 -10.94
N ILE A 166 6.03 -16.53 -11.73
CA ILE A 166 4.77 -17.27 -11.64
C ILE A 166 4.34 -17.81 -13.00
N LEU A 167 4.08 -16.94 -13.99
CA LEU A 167 3.44 -17.35 -15.23
C LEU A 167 4.31 -18.28 -16.08
N ASN A 168 5.63 -18.09 -16.06
CA ASN A 168 6.58 -18.92 -16.80
C ASN A 168 7.00 -20.18 -16.03
N GLN A 169 6.76 -20.24 -14.70
CA GLN A 169 7.16 -21.37 -13.88
C GLN A 169 6.06 -22.45 -13.75
N ILE A 170 4.81 -22.07 -13.97
CA ILE A 170 3.64 -22.93 -13.77
C ILE A 170 2.89 -23.02 -15.10
N TYR A 171 2.56 -24.26 -15.52
CA TYR A 171 1.79 -24.47 -16.74
C TYR A 171 0.82 -25.64 -16.60
N PRO A 172 -0.44 -25.50 -17.02
CA PRO A 172 -1.09 -24.28 -17.53
C PRO A 172 -1.52 -23.32 -16.41
N VAL A 173 -1.54 -22.01 -16.71
CA VAL A 173 -2.10 -20.98 -15.82
C VAL A 173 -3.40 -20.45 -16.40
N ILE A 174 -4.49 -20.56 -15.64
CA ILE A 174 -5.80 -20.02 -16.00
C ILE A 174 -6.17 -18.94 -14.99
N LEU A 175 -6.40 -17.71 -15.48
CA LEU A 175 -6.77 -16.56 -14.66
C LEU A 175 -8.26 -16.26 -14.85
N VAL A 176 -9.02 -16.25 -13.76
CA VAL A 176 -10.46 -15.99 -13.76
C VAL A 176 -10.80 -14.95 -12.70
N SER A 177 -11.60 -13.95 -13.08
CA SER A 177 -12.12 -12.96 -12.14
C SER A 177 -13.40 -12.33 -12.70
N ALA A 178 -14.29 -11.90 -11.82
CA ALA A 178 -15.49 -11.17 -12.19
C ALA A 178 -15.19 -9.70 -12.66
N THR A 179 -14.00 -9.20 -12.39
CA THR A 179 -13.58 -7.81 -12.64
C THR A 179 -12.26 -7.71 -13.41
N ILE A 180 -11.98 -8.71 -14.26
CA ILE A 180 -10.72 -8.79 -15.00
C ILE A 180 -10.72 -7.86 -16.23
N THR A 181 -11.91 -7.50 -16.71
CA THR A 181 -12.11 -6.67 -17.90
C THR A 181 -12.39 -5.21 -17.55
N GLU A 182 -11.98 -4.32 -18.44
CA GLU A 182 -12.26 -2.89 -18.32
C GLU A 182 -13.65 -2.55 -18.87
N VAL A 183 -14.38 -1.72 -18.12
CA VAL A 183 -15.72 -1.26 -18.51
C VAL A 183 -15.63 -0.41 -19.79
N GLY A 184 -16.51 -0.69 -20.75
CA GLY A 184 -16.59 0.04 -22.02
C GLY A 184 -15.61 -0.40 -23.10
N LYS A 185 -14.69 -1.32 -22.80
CA LYS A 185 -13.81 -1.96 -23.79
C LYS A 185 -14.35 -3.34 -24.19
N GLN A 186 -14.05 -3.78 -25.42
CA GLN A 186 -14.49 -5.08 -25.97
C GLN A 186 -13.33 -5.89 -26.52
N GLY A 187 -13.52 -7.20 -26.62
CA GLY A 187 -12.51 -8.14 -27.11
C GLY A 187 -11.25 -8.13 -26.23
N GLU A 188 -10.10 -8.35 -26.84
CA GLU A 188 -8.80 -8.38 -26.15
C GLU A 188 -8.46 -7.07 -25.44
N ARG A 189 -8.91 -5.93 -25.97
CA ARG A 189 -8.68 -4.61 -25.35
C ARG A 189 -9.32 -4.49 -23.97
N ALA A 190 -10.36 -5.25 -23.68
CA ALA A 190 -10.98 -5.26 -22.36
C ALA A 190 -10.03 -5.80 -21.28
N TYR A 191 -9.03 -6.58 -21.65
CA TYR A 191 -8.05 -7.18 -20.73
C TYR A 191 -6.73 -6.43 -20.66
N GLU A 192 -6.52 -5.39 -21.48
CA GLU A 192 -5.23 -4.72 -21.68
C GLU A 192 -4.59 -4.23 -20.37
N TYR A 193 -5.37 -3.58 -19.51
CA TYR A 193 -4.88 -3.09 -18.23
C TYR A 193 -4.41 -4.24 -17.32
N PHE A 194 -5.23 -5.28 -17.20
CA PHE A 194 -4.90 -6.44 -16.36
C PHE A 194 -3.69 -7.20 -16.93
N ALA A 195 -3.71 -7.51 -18.22
CA ALA A 195 -2.63 -8.25 -18.87
C ALA A 195 -1.28 -7.52 -18.76
N SER A 196 -1.27 -6.21 -19.04
CA SER A 196 -0.05 -5.41 -18.92
C SER A 196 0.46 -5.29 -17.49
N SER A 197 -0.46 -5.25 -16.49
CA SER A 197 -0.07 -5.13 -15.09
C SER A 197 0.63 -6.37 -14.51
N ILE A 198 0.40 -7.53 -15.10
CA ILE A 198 0.97 -8.81 -14.65
C ILE A 198 1.91 -9.47 -15.68
N GLY A 199 2.15 -8.83 -16.84
CA GLY A 199 2.97 -9.39 -17.90
C GLY A 199 2.37 -10.60 -18.61
N PHE A 200 1.02 -10.72 -18.65
CA PHE A 200 0.33 -11.85 -19.27
C PHE A 200 0.36 -11.73 -20.81
N GLN A 201 0.82 -12.78 -21.48
CA GLN A 201 0.94 -12.87 -22.94
C GLN A 201 0.15 -14.07 -23.51
N GLY A 202 -0.79 -14.61 -22.75
CA GLY A 202 -1.56 -15.78 -23.16
C GLY A 202 -2.81 -15.42 -23.98
N ILE A 203 -3.70 -16.40 -24.12
CA ILE A 203 -4.95 -16.27 -24.87
C ILE A 203 -6.04 -15.70 -23.96
N PHE A 204 -6.80 -14.77 -24.49
CA PHE A 204 -7.94 -14.17 -23.78
C PHE A 204 -9.23 -14.93 -24.07
N GLY A 205 -9.96 -15.24 -23.01
CA GLY A 205 -11.30 -15.81 -23.13
C GLY A 205 -12.34 -14.73 -23.46
N GLU A 206 -13.57 -15.18 -23.67
CA GLU A 206 -14.70 -14.29 -23.88
C GLU A 206 -15.16 -13.67 -22.56
N ALA A 207 -15.28 -12.35 -22.53
CA ALA A 207 -15.89 -11.65 -21.41
C ALA A 207 -17.40 -11.89 -21.38
N LYS A 208 -17.91 -12.47 -20.31
CA LYS A 208 -19.34 -12.66 -20.12
C LYS A 208 -19.95 -11.43 -19.42
N GLY A 209 -21.13 -11.02 -19.88
CA GLY A 209 -21.91 -9.99 -19.20
C GLY A 209 -22.43 -10.45 -17.84
N SER A 210 -22.93 -9.52 -17.04
CA SER A 210 -23.58 -9.87 -15.77
C SER A 210 -24.86 -10.67 -16.01
N PRO A 211 -25.09 -11.76 -15.29
CA PRO A 211 -26.38 -12.48 -15.34
C PRO A 211 -27.50 -11.74 -14.56
N PHE A 212 -27.16 -10.69 -13.83
CA PHE A 212 -28.11 -9.97 -12.97
C PHE A 212 -28.79 -8.82 -13.73
N PRO A 213 -30.13 -8.74 -13.73
CA PRO A 213 -30.87 -7.65 -14.35
C PRO A 213 -30.87 -6.40 -13.41
N TYR A 214 -29.75 -5.67 -13.40
CA TYR A 214 -29.57 -4.51 -12.52
C TYR A 214 -30.57 -3.40 -12.78
N ASP A 215 -30.97 -3.21 -14.03
CA ASP A 215 -31.95 -2.16 -14.42
C ASP A 215 -33.32 -2.38 -13.76
N GLU A 216 -33.68 -3.63 -13.50
CA GLU A 216 -34.93 -3.99 -12.83
C GLU A 216 -34.80 -4.07 -11.32
N ASN A 217 -33.70 -4.65 -10.82
CA ASN A 217 -33.54 -5.05 -9.43
C ASN A 217 -32.71 -4.07 -8.58
N ALA A 218 -32.04 -3.10 -9.19
CA ALA A 218 -31.23 -2.12 -8.45
C ALA A 218 -31.75 -0.68 -8.63
N ARG A 219 -31.59 0.12 -7.60
CA ARG A 219 -31.86 1.57 -7.61
C ARG A 219 -30.70 2.29 -6.95
N LEU A 220 -30.08 3.22 -7.68
CA LEU A 220 -29.08 4.12 -7.14
C LEU A 220 -29.76 5.42 -6.70
N LEU A 221 -29.63 5.77 -5.42
CA LEU A 221 -30.16 6.99 -4.83
C LEU A 221 -29.02 7.93 -4.45
N LEU A 222 -29.03 9.13 -5.00
CA LEU A 222 -28.06 10.18 -4.70
C LEU A 222 -28.79 11.35 -4.02
N PRO A 223 -28.58 11.59 -2.71
CA PRO A 223 -29.20 12.72 -2.01
C PRO A 223 -28.66 14.06 -2.52
N GLU A 224 -29.52 14.99 -2.86
CA GLU A 224 -29.11 16.30 -3.41
C GLU A 224 -28.57 17.27 -2.35
N LYS A 225 -29.04 17.18 -1.10
CA LYS A 225 -28.72 18.15 -0.03
C LYS A 225 -28.08 17.46 1.17
N LEU A 226 -26.82 17.11 1.03
CA LEU A 226 -26.00 16.67 2.14
C LEU A 226 -25.03 17.77 2.60
N PRO A 227 -24.64 17.80 3.88
CA PRO A 227 -23.59 18.69 4.33
C PRO A 227 -22.26 18.31 3.67
N ASP A 228 -21.36 19.29 3.62
CA ASP A 228 -20.02 19.04 3.09
C ASP A 228 -19.34 17.91 3.89
N CYS A 229 -18.94 16.88 3.17
CA CYS A 229 -18.29 15.71 3.76
C CYS A 229 -16.88 16.01 4.30
N GLN A 230 -16.29 17.18 4.00
CA GLN A 230 -15.01 17.61 4.53
C GLN A 230 -15.15 18.30 5.89
N ALA A 231 -16.32 18.86 6.19
CA ALA A 231 -16.55 19.57 7.45
C ALA A 231 -16.43 18.67 8.69
N ARG A 232 -16.79 17.38 8.58
CA ARG A 232 -16.69 16.35 9.65
C ARG A 232 -17.05 16.87 11.04
N ASN A 233 -18.10 17.69 11.10
CA ASN A 233 -18.64 18.28 12.34
C ASN A 233 -19.88 17.53 12.80
N GLU A 234 -20.40 17.92 13.97
CA GLU A 234 -21.58 17.32 14.59
C GLU A 234 -22.80 17.34 13.65
N ILE A 235 -23.03 18.46 12.98
CA ILE A 235 -24.14 18.61 12.01
C ILE A 235 -24.04 17.60 10.86
N TYR A 236 -22.81 17.33 10.39
CA TYR A 236 -22.58 16.33 9.36
C TYR A 236 -22.94 14.93 9.87
N TYR A 237 -22.44 14.55 11.04
CA TYR A 237 -22.68 13.22 11.60
C TYR A 237 -24.16 12.99 11.94
N GLU A 238 -24.84 13.99 12.52
CA GLU A 238 -26.27 13.92 12.78
C GLU A 238 -27.12 13.74 11.52
N LYS A 239 -26.81 14.49 10.47
CA LYS A 239 -27.52 14.38 9.19
C LYS A 239 -27.32 13.01 8.52
N ILE A 240 -26.10 12.49 8.51
CA ILE A 240 -25.81 11.16 7.95
C ILE A 240 -26.51 10.07 8.77
N ALA A 241 -26.43 10.12 10.11
CA ALA A 241 -27.14 9.19 10.98
C ALA A 241 -28.66 9.22 10.77
N HIS A 242 -29.25 10.42 10.64
CA HIS A 242 -30.68 10.60 10.31
C HIS A 242 -31.04 9.92 8.98
N TRP A 243 -30.24 10.10 7.92
CA TRP A 243 -30.50 9.45 6.65
C TRP A 243 -30.38 7.94 6.72
N ILE A 244 -29.39 7.40 7.44
CA ILE A 244 -29.23 5.96 7.65
C ILE A 244 -30.50 5.38 8.29
N LEU A 245 -30.95 5.96 9.40
CA LEU A 245 -32.13 5.49 10.12
C LEU A 245 -33.42 5.64 9.28
N LYS A 246 -33.57 6.74 8.57
CA LYS A 246 -34.72 6.98 7.68
C LYS A 246 -34.80 5.95 6.55
N ILE A 247 -33.68 5.68 5.87
CA ILE A 247 -33.60 4.70 4.78
C ILE A 247 -33.89 3.31 5.31
N HIS A 248 -33.24 2.90 6.41
CA HIS A 248 -33.44 1.60 7.03
C HIS A 248 -34.92 1.36 7.39
N LYS A 249 -35.57 2.37 7.99
CA LYS A 249 -37.00 2.30 8.33
C LYS A 249 -37.90 2.09 7.12
N VAL A 250 -37.56 2.67 5.97
CA VAL A 250 -38.34 2.54 4.72
C VAL A 250 -38.09 1.19 4.07
N VAL A 251 -36.85 0.75 4.01
CA VAL A 251 -36.45 -0.51 3.35
C VAL A 251 -36.98 -1.73 4.09
N LYS A 252 -37.09 -1.65 5.41
CA LYS A 252 -37.55 -2.75 6.29
C LYS A 252 -36.80 -4.06 6.11
N SER A 253 -35.56 -4.00 5.72
CA SER A 253 -34.64 -5.11 5.54
C SER A 253 -33.25 -4.75 6.06
N GLY A 254 -32.33 -5.72 6.07
CA GLY A 254 -30.97 -5.47 6.48
C GLY A 254 -30.31 -4.34 5.68
N THR A 255 -29.57 -3.52 6.39
CA THR A 255 -28.87 -2.36 5.81
C THR A 255 -27.39 -2.44 6.14
N LEU A 256 -26.55 -2.41 5.11
CA LEU A 256 -25.09 -2.30 5.23
C LEU A 256 -24.68 -0.85 4.97
N VAL A 257 -23.96 -0.26 5.91
CA VAL A 257 -23.42 1.10 5.77
C VAL A 257 -21.91 1.05 5.73
N LEU A 258 -21.33 1.52 4.64
CA LEU A 258 -19.90 1.46 4.36
C LEU A 258 -19.23 2.81 4.61
N PHE A 259 -18.18 2.77 5.43
CA PHE A 259 -17.37 3.91 5.78
C PHE A 259 -15.94 3.76 5.27
N THR A 260 -15.31 4.87 4.92
CA THR A 260 -13.89 4.92 4.53
C THR A 260 -12.95 5.27 5.69
N ALA A 261 -13.49 5.77 6.81
CA ALA A 261 -12.72 6.16 7.98
C ALA A 261 -13.39 5.64 9.26
N LYS A 262 -12.59 5.03 10.15
CA LYS A 262 -13.06 4.54 11.47
C LYS A 262 -13.69 5.65 12.32
N LYS A 263 -13.09 6.85 12.33
CA LYS A 263 -13.60 8.01 13.05
C LYS A 263 -15.04 8.36 12.65
N ASP A 264 -15.33 8.42 11.33
CA ASP A 264 -16.67 8.73 10.84
C ASP A 264 -17.68 7.64 11.25
N LEU A 265 -17.25 6.37 11.20
CA LEU A 265 -18.05 5.24 11.69
C LEU A 265 -18.36 5.35 13.18
N GLU A 266 -17.37 5.64 14.02
CA GLU A 266 -17.53 5.74 15.47
C GLU A 266 -18.48 6.86 15.87
N GLU A 267 -18.33 8.06 15.28
CA GLU A 267 -19.20 9.20 15.59
C GLU A 267 -20.66 8.93 15.18
N ILE A 268 -20.87 8.38 13.99
CA ILE A 268 -22.20 8.04 13.51
C ILE A 268 -22.80 6.88 14.31
N ALA A 269 -22.00 5.89 14.71
CA ALA A 269 -22.45 4.77 15.53
C ALA A 269 -23.00 5.22 16.88
N LYS A 270 -22.41 6.23 17.54
CA LYS A 270 -22.92 6.82 18.78
C LYS A 270 -24.37 7.29 18.62
N ILE A 271 -24.68 7.95 17.51
CA ILE A 271 -26.00 8.50 17.22
C ILE A 271 -26.99 7.40 16.82
N VAL A 272 -26.58 6.52 15.88
CA VAL A 272 -27.47 5.46 15.36
C VAL A 272 -27.87 4.47 16.45
N LYS A 273 -26.99 4.14 17.38
CA LYS A 273 -27.26 3.25 18.53
C LYS A 273 -28.30 3.79 19.50
N THR A 274 -28.56 5.10 19.54
CA THR A 274 -29.61 5.69 20.39
C THR A 274 -31.02 5.40 19.89
N SER A 275 -31.17 4.94 18.64
CA SER A 275 -32.47 4.64 18.05
C SER A 275 -33.10 3.38 18.68
N LYS A 276 -34.22 3.56 19.37
CA LYS A 276 -34.95 2.44 19.97
C LYS A 276 -35.51 1.50 18.90
N GLY A 277 -35.38 0.20 19.12
CA GLY A 277 -35.98 -0.82 18.26
C GLY A 277 -35.16 -1.21 17.02
N THR A 278 -33.98 -0.62 16.79
CA THR A 278 -33.07 -0.99 15.70
C THR A 278 -31.81 -1.62 16.27
N ARG A 279 -31.47 -2.83 15.79
CA ARG A 279 -30.19 -3.47 16.14
C ARG A 279 -29.09 -2.89 15.26
N VAL A 280 -27.97 -2.54 15.88
CA VAL A 280 -26.83 -1.89 15.20
C VAL A 280 -25.56 -2.64 15.54
N TYR A 281 -24.94 -3.20 14.53
CA TYR A 281 -23.66 -3.90 14.60
C TYR A 281 -22.56 -2.97 14.07
N VAL A 282 -21.46 -2.87 14.81
CA VAL A 282 -20.40 -1.92 14.52
C VAL A 282 -19.09 -2.68 14.36
N ASP A 283 -18.45 -2.49 13.22
CA ASP A 283 -17.08 -2.97 12.97
C ASP A 283 -16.12 -2.32 13.96
N SER A 284 -15.52 -3.14 14.82
CA SER A 284 -14.59 -2.71 15.86
C SER A 284 -13.43 -3.68 15.98
N GLU A 285 -12.33 -3.25 16.59
CA GLU A 285 -11.14 -4.09 16.79
C GLU A 285 -11.42 -5.33 17.65
N ASN A 286 -12.47 -5.29 18.47
CA ASN A 286 -12.81 -6.35 19.40
C ASN A 286 -13.82 -7.37 18.86
N THR A 287 -14.35 -7.17 17.66
CA THR A 287 -15.40 -8.03 17.10
C THR A 287 -15.07 -8.41 15.66
N SER A 288 -14.96 -9.70 15.39
CA SER A 288 -14.67 -10.16 14.02
C SER A 288 -15.86 -9.90 13.08
N ALA A 289 -15.56 -9.62 11.81
CA ALA A 289 -16.59 -9.47 10.78
C ALA A 289 -17.51 -10.72 10.69
N LYS A 290 -16.94 -11.91 10.91
CA LYS A 290 -17.69 -13.18 10.93
C LYS A 290 -18.72 -13.21 12.07
N THR A 291 -18.36 -12.75 13.25
CA THR A 291 -19.29 -12.67 14.42
C THR A 291 -20.44 -11.72 14.12
N ILE A 292 -20.12 -10.52 13.61
CA ILE A 292 -21.11 -9.50 13.22
C ILE A 292 -22.11 -10.08 12.20
N ILE A 293 -21.61 -10.77 11.18
CA ILE A 293 -22.45 -11.37 10.12
C ILE A 293 -23.36 -12.46 10.71
N THR A 294 -22.85 -13.30 11.62
CA THR A 294 -23.64 -14.37 12.23
C THR A 294 -24.80 -13.79 13.06
N GLU A 295 -24.54 -12.83 13.95
CA GLU A 295 -25.54 -12.17 14.76
C GLU A 295 -26.57 -11.38 13.92
N PHE A 296 -26.09 -10.75 12.84
CA PHE A 296 -26.95 -10.02 11.92
C PHE A 296 -27.93 -10.95 11.17
N ARG A 297 -27.48 -12.13 10.75
CA ARG A 297 -28.33 -13.13 10.10
C ARG A 297 -29.51 -13.56 10.96
N GLU A 298 -29.29 -13.68 12.27
CA GLU A 298 -30.34 -14.09 13.21
C GLU A 298 -31.35 -12.99 13.48
N SER A 299 -30.94 -11.75 13.42
CA SER A 299 -31.72 -10.66 14.00
C SER A 299 -32.00 -9.48 13.07
N GLY A 300 -31.35 -9.42 11.92
CA GLY A 300 -31.41 -8.27 11.00
C GLY A 300 -30.87 -6.98 11.64
N GLY A 301 -31.12 -5.85 11.02
CA GLY A 301 -30.72 -4.55 11.54
C GLY A 301 -29.78 -3.77 10.62
N ILE A 302 -28.87 -3.01 11.21
CA ILE A 302 -27.90 -2.17 10.49
C ILE A 302 -26.49 -2.65 10.82
N ILE A 303 -25.67 -2.91 9.79
CA ILE A 303 -24.24 -3.10 9.94
C ILE A 303 -23.54 -1.79 9.56
N LEU A 304 -22.68 -1.27 10.44
CA LEU A 304 -21.78 -0.17 10.17
C LEU A 304 -20.38 -0.75 10.00
N GLY A 305 -19.83 -0.75 8.77
CA GLY A 305 -18.59 -1.43 8.44
C GLY A 305 -17.54 -0.56 7.76
N THR A 306 -16.27 -0.92 7.96
CA THR A 306 -15.10 -0.37 7.28
C THR A 306 -14.31 -1.50 6.59
N GLY A 307 -13.17 -1.23 6.02
CA GLY A 307 -12.15 -2.17 5.57
C GLY A 307 -12.70 -3.47 4.97
N SER A 308 -12.75 -4.52 5.78
CA SER A 308 -13.21 -5.87 5.37
C SER A 308 -14.67 -5.94 4.92
N PHE A 309 -15.51 -4.96 5.31
CA PHE A 309 -16.91 -4.90 4.90
C PHE A 309 -17.10 -4.34 3.48
N TRP A 310 -16.05 -3.79 2.86
CA TRP A 310 -16.09 -3.36 1.46
C TRP A 310 -15.94 -4.50 0.46
N GLU A 311 -15.31 -5.60 0.86
CA GLU A 311 -15.00 -6.73 -0.01
C GLU A 311 -15.14 -8.06 0.76
N GLY A 312 -15.61 -9.11 0.08
CA GLY A 312 -15.60 -10.46 0.65
C GLY A 312 -16.74 -10.79 1.63
N ILE A 313 -17.79 -9.98 1.68
CA ILE A 313 -19.01 -10.32 2.42
C ILE A 313 -20.00 -10.97 1.47
N ASP A 314 -20.43 -12.17 1.80
CA ASP A 314 -21.51 -12.87 1.13
C ASP A 314 -22.73 -12.95 2.06
N LEU A 315 -23.77 -12.19 1.73
CA LEU A 315 -25.04 -12.14 2.42
C LEU A 315 -26.16 -12.40 1.40
N PRO A 316 -26.44 -13.68 1.12
CA PRO A 316 -27.35 -14.07 0.03
C PRO A 316 -28.81 -13.73 0.33
N GLY A 317 -29.56 -13.54 -0.75
CA GLY A 317 -31.02 -13.41 -0.70
C GLY A 317 -31.49 -12.05 -0.18
N LYS A 318 -32.42 -12.09 0.81
CA LYS A 318 -33.04 -10.87 1.36
C LYS A 318 -32.40 -10.34 2.62
N GLU A 319 -31.26 -10.86 3.02
CA GLU A 319 -30.58 -10.44 4.25
C GLU A 319 -30.19 -8.97 4.22
N ILE A 320 -29.60 -8.50 3.10
CA ILE A 320 -29.31 -7.10 2.86
C ILE A 320 -29.95 -6.66 1.54
N GLN A 321 -30.85 -5.68 1.62
CA GLN A 321 -31.47 -5.05 0.46
C GLN A 321 -31.04 -3.58 0.28
N CYS A 322 -30.26 -3.05 1.20
CA CYS A 322 -29.80 -1.68 1.13
C CYS A 322 -28.31 -1.60 1.49
N VAL A 323 -27.54 -0.98 0.60
CA VAL A 323 -26.16 -0.61 0.85
C VAL A 323 -26.05 0.92 0.81
N ILE A 324 -25.56 1.51 1.91
CA ILE A 324 -25.33 2.95 2.01
C ILE A 324 -23.82 3.19 1.99
N ILE A 325 -23.34 3.89 0.99
CA ILE A 325 -21.95 4.32 0.89
C ILE A 325 -21.89 5.77 1.38
N VAL A 326 -21.35 5.99 2.57
CA VAL A 326 -21.29 7.33 3.17
C VAL A 326 -20.33 8.23 2.38
N ARG A 327 -19.22 7.66 1.92
CA ARG A 327 -18.24 8.34 1.06
C ARG A 327 -17.61 7.34 0.12
N LEU A 328 -17.33 7.76 -1.10
CA LEU A 328 -16.56 6.93 -2.04
C LEU A 328 -15.12 6.77 -1.55
N LYS A 329 -14.62 5.55 -1.63
CA LYS A 329 -13.23 5.24 -1.33
C LYS A 329 -12.34 5.94 -2.34
N LYS A 330 -11.66 6.99 -1.93
CA LYS A 330 -10.61 7.64 -2.73
C LYS A 330 -9.28 7.04 -2.35
N GLN A 331 -8.43 6.81 -3.34
CA GLN A 331 -7.04 6.44 -3.06
C GLN A 331 -6.39 7.58 -2.27
N VAL A 332 -5.81 7.24 -1.12
CA VAL A 332 -4.97 8.19 -0.37
C VAL A 332 -3.78 8.54 -1.27
N PRO A 333 -3.38 9.82 -1.38
CA PRO A 333 -2.16 10.18 -2.08
C PRO A 333 -1.00 9.33 -1.56
N ASP A 334 -0.41 8.54 -2.44
CA ASP A 334 0.68 7.63 -2.15
C ASP A 334 1.71 7.80 -3.28
N PRO A 335 3.00 7.99 -2.97
CA PRO A 335 4.06 8.13 -3.96
C PRO A 335 4.06 7.02 -5.02
N LEU A 336 3.64 5.80 -4.65
CA LEU A 336 3.48 4.68 -5.57
C LEU A 336 2.36 4.91 -6.59
N LEU A 337 1.23 5.49 -6.15
CA LEU A 337 0.06 5.74 -6.99
C LEU A 337 0.23 6.96 -7.88
N GLU A 338 0.88 8.02 -7.38
CA GLU A 338 1.13 9.24 -8.15
C GLU A 338 2.04 8.98 -9.36
N LYS A 339 3.04 8.11 -9.20
CA LYS A 339 3.93 7.73 -10.32
C LYS A 339 3.27 6.78 -11.31
N LYS A 340 2.23 6.02 -10.92
CA LYS A 340 1.41 5.22 -11.85
C LYS A 340 0.49 6.08 -12.74
N LYS A 341 0.00 7.21 -12.21
CA LYS A 341 -0.89 8.13 -12.96
C LYS A 341 -0.16 8.95 -14.03
N LYS A 342 1.16 9.02 -13.99
CA LYS A 342 2.00 9.75 -14.95
C LYS A 342 2.45 8.90 -16.15
N LYS A 343 1.96 7.66 -16.27
CA LYS A 343 2.03 6.82 -17.45
C LYS A 343 0.71 6.93 -18.22
#